data_8d6b54dd905d93623fd545f5e693351f
#
_entry.id   8d6b54dd905d93623fd545f5e693351f
#
_cell.length_a   1.000
_cell.length_b   1.000
_cell.length_c   1.000
_cell.angle_alpha   90.00
_cell.angle_beta   90.00
_cell.angle_gamma   90.00
#
_symmetry.space_group_name_H-M   'P 1'
#
loop_
_entity.id
_entity.type
_entity.pdbx_description
1 polymer ?
#
loop_
_entity_poly.entity_id
_entity_poly.type
_entity_poly.pdbx_seq_one_letter_code
_entity_poly.pdbx_strand_id
1 'polypeptide(L)'
;RDVLGSRGLGDVYKRQVTDIAILVVAADDGIMPQTIESINHAKAAGIPLVVAINKMDTVGANPERIKQQLTEYDIVPEEWGGDTIVCPISAKTGEGIDNLLENLVILAEVQELKANPNRAAKGAVIEARLDKGRGPIMTVLVQNGTLKLGDIIIAGTAVGRVRTMINDKGVRITEAGPSVPVEISGMSEVPSAGDTFNAVAAVSYTHLTLPT
;
A
#
# COMPACT_ATOMS: atom_id res chain seq x y z
N ARG A 1 17.64 15.45 -16.66
CA ARG A 1 18.15 16.12 -15.46
C ARG A 1 17.03 16.17 -14.46
N ASP A 2 17.26 15.67 -13.24
CA ASP A 2 16.37 15.65 -12.05
C ASP A 2 15.17 14.67 -12.05
N VAL A 3 15.42 13.44 -12.47
CA VAL A 3 14.47 12.31 -12.26
C VAL A 3 14.76 11.56 -10.94
N LEU A 4 15.86 11.87 -10.26
CA LEU A 4 16.26 11.20 -9.01
C LEU A 4 15.60 11.75 -7.75
N GLY A 5 15.17 13.03 -7.74
CA GLY A 5 14.58 13.66 -6.55
C GLY A 5 13.13 13.25 -6.25
N SER A 6 12.33 12.91 -7.28
CA SER A 6 10.92 12.58 -7.09
C SER A 6 10.66 11.09 -6.77
N ARG A 7 11.59 10.19 -7.13
CA ARG A 7 11.47 8.77 -6.81
C ARG A 7 11.65 8.46 -5.32
N GLY A 8 12.60 9.14 -4.64
CA GLY A 8 12.88 8.91 -3.23
C GLY A 8 11.73 9.33 -2.30
N LEU A 9 11.08 10.45 -2.57
CA LEU A 9 9.95 10.93 -1.76
C LEU A 9 8.70 10.05 -1.94
N GLY A 10 8.37 9.65 -3.18
CA GLY A 10 7.25 8.76 -3.45
C GLY A 10 7.38 7.39 -2.77
N ASP A 11 8.58 6.86 -2.64
CA ASP A 11 8.83 5.59 -1.98
C ASP A 11 8.71 5.68 -0.45
N VAL A 12 9.07 6.79 0.17
CA VAL A 12 8.91 7.01 1.62
C VAL A 12 7.44 6.99 2.03
N TYR A 13 6.56 7.63 1.26
CA TYR A 13 5.12 7.67 1.57
C TYR A 13 4.42 6.34 1.36
N LYS A 14 4.77 5.60 0.31
CA LYS A 14 4.21 4.26 0.06
C LYS A 14 4.51 3.30 1.21
N ARG A 15 5.66 3.46 1.87
CA ARG A 15 6.05 2.64 3.04
C ARG A 15 5.23 2.92 4.29
N GLN A 16 4.76 4.14 4.50
CA GLN A 16 3.94 4.50 5.66
C GLN A 16 2.52 3.91 5.63
N VAL A 17 2.11 3.37 4.49
CA VAL A 17 0.79 2.75 4.28
C VAL A 17 0.87 1.25 4.01
N THR A 18 2.06 0.66 4.17
CA THR A 18 2.32 -0.76 3.96
C THR A 18 2.31 -1.48 5.32
N ASP A 19 1.49 -2.50 5.44
CA ASP A 19 1.39 -3.32 6.65
C ASP A 19 2.35 -4.52 6.60
N ILE A 20 2.56 -5.12 5.42
CA ILE A 20 3.48 -6.25 5.18
C ILE A 20 4.23 -5.99 3.88
N ALA A 21 5.53 -6.23 3.86
CA ALA A 21 6.35 -6.12 2.66
C ALA A 21 6.75 -7.50 2.12
N ILE A 22 6.66 -7.68 0.81
CA ILE A 22 7.18 -8.88 0.14
C ILE A 22 8.45 -8.49 -0.60
N LEU A 23 9.57 -9.11 -0.21
CA LEU A 23 10.84 -8.98 -0.89
C LEU A 23 11.00 -10.10 -1.90
N VAL A 24 11.02 -9.77 -3.18
CA VAL A 24 11.22 -10.74 -4.25
C VAL A 24 12.69 -10.79 -4.63
N VAL A 25 13.31 -11.97 -4.50
CA VAL A 25 14.72 -12.22 -4.84
C VAL A 25 14.78 -13.34 -5.87
N ALA A 26 15.53 -13.14 -6.95
CA ALA A 26 15.72 -14.19 -7.94
C ALA A 26 16.75 -15.23 -7.47
N ALA A 27 16.40 -16.51 -7.57
CA ALA A 27 17.22 -17.61 -7.09
C ALA A 27 18.55 -17.77 -7.84
N ASP A 28 18.61 -17.28 -9.09
CA ASP A 28 19.77 -17.30 -9.97
C ASP A 28 20.71 -16.09 -9.74
N ASP A 29 20.15 -14.90 -9.50
CA ASP A 29 20.92 -13.65 -9.40
C ASP A 29 21.48 -13.38 -8.00
N GLY A 30 20.78 -13.80 -6.95
CA GLY A 30 21.15 -13.50 -5.57
C GLY A 30 20.68 -12.12 -5.08
N ILE A 31 21.25 -11.68 -3.97
CA ILE A 31 20.94 -10.37 -3.38
C ILE A 31 21.68 -9.28 -4.12
N MET A 32 20.92 -8.42 -4.78
CA MET A 32 21.41 -7.28 -5.55
C MET A 32 21.43 -6.00 -4.68
N PRO A 33 22.20 -4.94 -5.05
CA PRO A 33 22.21 -3.68 -4.27
C PRO A 33 20.84 -3.07 -4.02
N GLN A 34 19.93 -3.17 -5.00
CA GLN A 34 18.55 -2.70 -4.87
C GLN A 34 17.74 -3.51 -3.84
N THR A 35 18.06 -4.81 -3.72
CA THR A 35 17.46 -5.69 -2.71
C THR A 35 17.91 -5.28 -1.31
N ILE A 36 19.18 -4.95 -1.14
CA ILE A 36 19.74 -4.47 0.13
C ILE A 36 19.07 -3.15 0.55
N GLU A 37 18.90 -2.23 -0.40
CA GLU A 37 18.19 -0.99 -0.14
C GLU A 37 16.75 -1.24 0.33
N SER A 38 16.04 -2.15 -0.33
CA SER A 38 14.68 -2.54 0.04
C SER A 38 14.60 -3.16 1.45
N ILE A 39 15.57 -4.02 1.80
CA ILE A 39 15.70 -4.60 3.14
C ILE A 39 15.88 -3.51 4.20
N ASN A 40 16.83 -2.60 3.99
CA ASN A 40 17.12 -1.51 4.92
C ASN A 40 15.89 -0.62 5.12
N HIS A 41 15.15 -0.38 4.06
CA HIS A 41 13.94 0.42 4.13
C HIS A 41 12.80 -0.26 4.89
N ALA A 42 12.57 -1.56 4.67
CA ALA A 42 11.57 -2.32 5.40
C ALA A 42 11.90 -2.37 6.91
N LYS A 43 13.18 -2.61 7.24
CA LYS A 43 13.67 -2.59 8.63
C LYS A 43 13.51 -1.22 9.29
N ALA A 44 13.91 -0.15 8.60
CA ALA A 44 13.79 1.21 9.13
C ALA A 44 12.33 1.62 9.37
N ALA A 45 11.39 1.07 8.60
CA ALA A 45 9.96 1.29 8.77
C ALA A 45 9.32 0.34 9.82
N GLY A 46 10.04 -0.67 10.32
CA GLY A 46 9.50 -1.67 11.24
C GLY A 46 8.41 -2.55 10.64
N ILE A 47 8.42 -2.72 9.32
CA ILE A 47 7.40 -3.47 8.59
C ILE A 47 7.82 -4.95 8.54
N PRO A 48 6.92 -5.90 8.87
CA PRO A 48 7.14 -7.32 8.69
C PRO A 48 7.51 -7.65 7.25
N LEU A 49 8.52 -8.49 7.07
CA LEU A 49 9.05 -8.86 5.76
C LEU A 49 8.80 -10.33 5.48
N VAL A 50 8.24 -10.61 4.30
CA VAL A 50 8.18 -11.96 3.73
C VAL A 50 9.10 -12.01 2.53
N VAL A 51 9.94 -13.03 2.43
CA VAL A 51 10.86 -13.19 1.31
C VAL A 51 10.32 -14.23 0.33
N ALA A 52 10.15 -13.84 -0.93
CA ALA A 52 9.79 -14.74 -2.02
C ALA A 52 11.02 -14.99 -2.90
N ILE A 53 11.58 -16.19 -2.85
CA ILE A 53 12.69 -16.61 -3.71
C ILE A 53 12.10 -17.08 -5.04
N ASN A 54 12.14 -16.21 -6.04
CA ASN A 54 11.53 -16.45 -7.36
C ASN A 54 12.49 -17.13 -8.34
N LYS A 55 11.96 -17.59 -9.46
CA LYS A 55 12.65 -18.30 -10.54
C LYS A 55 13.16 -19.69 -10.14
N MET A 56 12.42 -20.39 -9.29
CA MET A 56 12.77 -21.77 -8.90
C MET A 56 12.78 -22.77 -10.06
N ASP A 57 12.12 -22.41 -11.19
CA ASP A 57 12.11 -23.17 -12.44
C ASP A 57 13.40 -23.05 -13.26
N THR A 58 14.34 -22.20 -12.84
CA THR A 58 15.58 -21.95 -13.59
C THR A 58 16.68 -22.93 -13.20
N VAL A 59 17.42 -23.41 -14.19
CA VAL A 59 18.60 -24.25 -13.96
C VAL A 59 19.65 -23.44 -13.18
N GLY A 60 20.04 -23.96 -12.00
CA GLY A 60 20.98 -23.25 -11.11
C GLY A 60 20.31 -22.46 -9.99
N ALA A 61 18.98 -22.51 -9.87
CA ALA A 61 18.27 -21.95 -8.73
C ALA A 61 18.82 -22.57 -7.42
N ASN A 62 19.24 -21.71 -6.49
CA ASN A 62 19.81 -22.15 -5.21
C ASN A 62 19.20 -21.34 -4.06
N PRO A 63 18.06 -21.77 -3.50
CA PRO A 63 17.40 -21.08 -2.41
C PRO A 63 18.23 -21.02 -1.14
N GLU A 64 19.03 -22.04 -0.85
CA GLU A 64 19.89 -22.09 0.34
C GLU A 64 20.97 -21.01 0.33
N ARG A 65 21.55 -20.73 -0.85
CA ARG A 65 22.47 -19.62 -1.03
C ARG A 65 21.81 -18.28 -0.71
N ILE A 66 20.58 -18.09 -1.15
CA ILE A 66 19.83 -16.84 -0.88
C ILE A 66 19.54 -16.71 0.61
N LYS A 67 19.11 -17.80 1.27
CA LYS A 67 18.87 -17.80 2.72
C LYS A 67 20.14 -17.43 3.50
N GLN A 68 21.30 -17.98 3.11
CA GLN A 68 22.60 -17.61 3.71
C GLN A 68 22.92 -16.13 3.52
N GLN A 69 22.76 -15.60 2.30
CA GLN A 69 22.98 -14.18 2.03
C GLN A 69 22.04 -13.28 2.84
N LEU A 70 20.79 -13.67 3.04
CA LEU A 70 19.83 -12.91 3.86
C LEU A 70 20.28 -12.77 5.31
N THR A 71 20.94 -13.79 5.87
CA THR A 71 21.46 -13.73 7.26
C THR A 71 22.56 -12.69 7.44
N GLU A 72 23.32 -12.37 6.39
CA GLU A 72 24.32 -11.29 6.40
C GLU A 72 23.67 -9.90 6.62
N TYR A 73 22.37 -9.80 6.32
CA TYR A 73 21.57 -8.61 6.50
C TYR A 73 20.59 -8.73 7.68
N ASP A 74 20.87 -9.59 8.68
CA ASP A 74 20.01 -9.87 9.83
C ASP A 74 18.58 -10.25 9.46
N ILE A 75 18.40 -10.96 8.37
CA ILE A 75 17.15 -11.62 8.00
C ILE A 75 17.34 -13.10 8.15
N VAL A 76 16.87 -13.63 9.27
CA VAL A 76 17.01 -15.05 9.59
C VAL A 76 15.71 -15.78 9.21
N PRO A 77 15.78 -16.79 8.33
CA PRO A 77 14.61 -17.61 8.00
C PRO A 77 14.00 -18.28 9.23
N GLU A 78 12.69 -18.46 9.24
CA GLU A 78 11.97 -19.17 10.30
C GLU A 78 12.50 -20.60 10.50
N GLU A 79 12.86 -21.29 9.41
CA GLU A 79 13.50 -22.63 9.44
C GLU A 79 14.81 -22.67 10.25
N TRP A 80 15.49 -21.54 10.38
CA TRP A 80 16.75 -21.41 11.14
C TRP A 80 16.55 -20.71 12.49
N GLY A 81 15.29 -20.64 12.96
CA GLY A 81 14.92 -20.04 14.24
C GLY A 81 14.77 -18.52 14.24
N GLY A 82 14.65 -17.90 13.06
CA GLY A 82 14.30 -16.50 12.90
C GLY A 82 12.80 -16.25 12.88
N ASP A 83 12.43 -15.07 12.42
CA ASP A 83 11.05 -14.58 12.36
C ASP A 83 10.59 -14.25 10.92
N THR A 84 11.48 -14.48 9.94
CA THR A 84 11.19 -14.14 8.54
C THR A 84 10.73 -15.37 7.75
N ILE A 85 9.54 -15.27 7.19
CA ILE A 85 8.98 -16.31 6.31
C ILE A 85 9.67 -16.22 4.95
N VAL A 86 10.21 -17.36 4.48
CA VAL A 86 10.88 -17.47 3.19
C VAL A 86 10.17 -18.50 2.33
N CYS A 87 9.58 -18.05 1.21
CA CYS A 87 8.82 -18.88 0.28
C CYS A 87 9.56 -19.04 -1.05
N PRO A 88 10.02 -20.25 -1.41
CA PRO A 88 10.49 -20.52 -2.77
C PRO A 88 9.28 -20.56 -3.72
N ILE A 89 9.35 -19.79 -4.82
CA ILE A 89 8.26 -19.65 -5.79
C ILE A 89 8.79 -19.66 -7.23
N SER A 90 7.90 -19.92 -8.17
CA SER A 90 8.09 -19.61 -9.58
C SER A 90 6.89 -18.83 -10.10
N ALA A 91 7.07 -17.55 -10.32
CA ALA A 91 6.00 -16.71 -10.91
C ALA A 91 5.64 -17.13 -12.34
N LYS A 92 6.53 -17.84 -13.03
CA LYS A 92 6.31 -18.34 -14.39
C LYS A 92 5.40 -19.56 -14.43
N THR A 93 5.62 -20.51 -13.51
CA THR A 93 4.86 -21.77 -13.45
C THR A 93 3.66 -21.68 -12.49
N GLY A 94 3.65 -20.69 -11.59
CA GLY A 94 2.67 -20.57 -10.50
C GLY A 94 3.03 -21.39 -9.27
N GLU A 95 4.11 -22.15 -9.30
CA GLU A 95 4.54 -23.00 -8.18
C GLU A 95 4.88 -22.16 -6.95
N GLY A 96 4.41 -22.58 -5.78
CA GLY A 96 4.65 -21.92 -4.50
C GLY A 96 3.89 -20.63 -4.24
N ILE A 97 3.11 -20.12 -5.22
CA ILE A 97 2.33 -18.88 -5.06
C ILE A 97 1.23 -19.05 -4.01
N ASP A 98 0.51 -20.18 -4.03
CA ASP A 98 -0.56 -20.42 -3.06
C ASP A 98 0.00 -20.46 -1.63
N ASN A 99 1.13 -21.11 -1.42
CA ASN A 99 1.82 -21.13 -0.13
C ASN A 99 2.27 -19.72 0.32
N LEU A 100 2.77 -18.90 -0.60
CA LEU A 100 3.08 -17.49 -0.29
C LEU A 100 1.84 -16.73 0.16
N LEU A 101 0.71 -16.91 -0.52
CA LEU A 101 -0.55 -16.24 -0.18
C LEU A 101 -1.09 -16.71 1.17
N GLU A 102 -1.03 -18.01 1.47
CA GLU A 102 -1.43 -18.56 2.77
C GLU A 102 -0.59 -17.97 3.91
N ASN A 103 0.74 -17.91 3.74
CA ASN A 103 1.63 -17.31 4.72
C ASN A 103 1.35 -15.82 4.94
N LEU A 104 0.98 -15.08 3.88
CA LEU A 104 0.58 -13.68 4.01
C LEU A 104 -0.71 -13.51 4.81
N VAL A 105 -1.69 -14.40 4.59
CA VAL A 105 -2.95 -14.38 5.36
C VAL A 105 -2.67 -14.65 6.85
N ILE A 106 -1.87 -15.68 7.15
CA ILE A 106 -1.48 -16.01 8.53
C ILE A 106 -0.75 -14.83 9.18
N LEU A 107 0.20 -14.24 8.48
CA LEU A 107 0.95 -13.09 9.01
C LEU A 107 0.04 -11.87 9.26
N ALA A 108 -0.92 -11.63 8.36
CA ALA A 108 -1.90 -10.56 8.53
C ALA A 108 -2.82 -10.79 9.75
N GLU A 109 -3.19 -12.05 10.03
CA GLU A 109 -3.94 -12.43 11.22
C GLU A 109 -3.12 -12.21 12.51
N VAL A 110 -1.85 -12.64 12.50
CA VAL A 110 -0.92 -12.44 13.64
C VAL A 110 -0.70 -10.96 13.93
N GLN A 111 -0.61 -10.13 12.89
CA GLN A 111 -0.47 -8.67 13.02
C GLN A 111 -1.77 -7.99 13.47
N GLU A 112 -2.87 -8.73 13.59
CA GLU A 112 -4.19 -8.21 13.98
C GLU A 112 -4.62 -6.98 13.16
N LEU A 113 -4.40 -7.00 11.85
CA LEU A 113 -4.75 -5.91 10.96
C LEU A 113 -6.27 -5.71 10.93
N LYS A 114 -6.75 -4.74 11.69
CA LYS A 114 -8.18 -4.46 11.90
C LYS A 114 -8.52 -3.04 11.47
N ALA A 115 -9.68 -2.88 10.85
CA ALA A 115 -10.24 -1.57 10.51
C ALA A 115 -11.74 -1.55 10.80
N ASN A 116 -12.25 -0.38 11.20
CA ASN A 116 -13.68 -0.20 11.45
C ASN A 116 -14.32 0.48 10.23
N PRO A 117 -15.15 -0.22 9.44
CA PRO A 117 -15.80 0.38 8.26
C PRO A 117 -16.90 1.38 8.65
N ASN A 118 -17.46 1.30 9.86
CA ASN A 118 -18.61 2.09 10.30
C ASN A 118 -18.24 3.46 10.88
N ARG A 119 -17.29 4.15 10.25
CA ARG A 119 -16.90 5.53 10.62
C ARG A 119 -16.56 6.34 9.38
N ALA A 120 -16.37 7.64 9.54
CA ALA A 120 -15.84 8.50 8.48
C ALA A 120 -14.47 8.02 8.01
N ALA A 121 -14.24 8.05 6.71
CA ALA A 121 -13.02 7.53 6.11
C ALA A 121 -11.79 8.33 6.55
N LYS A 122 -10.72 7.59 6.79
CA LYS A 122 -9.37 8.10 7.01
C LYS A 122 -8.40 7.23 6.24
N GLY A 123 -7.38 7.84 5.69
CA GLY A 123 -6.34 7.10 4.96
C GLY A 123 -5.24 8.02 4.46
N ALA A 124 -4.51 7.58 3.45
CA ALA A 124 -3.38 8.29 2.91
C ALA A 124 -3.54 8.56 1.41
N VAL A 125 -2.99 9.68 0.96
CA VAL A 125 -2.86 10.03 -0.45
C VAL A 125 -1.67 9.29 -1.03
N ILE A 126 -1.92 8.38 -1.97
CA ILE A 126 -0.88 7.62 -2.68
C ILE A 126 -0.25 8.48 -3.77
N GLU A 127 -1.10 9.15 -4.54
CA GLU A 127 -0.71 9.97 -5.68
C GLU A 127 -1.73 11.07 -5.89
N ALA A 128 -1.27 12.24 -6.32
CA ALA A 128 -2.17 13.32 -6.73
C ALA A 128 -1.60 14.03 -7.94
N ARG A 129 -2.49 14.46 -8.85
CA ARG A 129 -2.11 15.15 -10.08
C ARG A 129 -3.20 16.10 -10.54
N LEU A 130 -2.83 17.06 -11.37
CA LEU A 130 -3.78 17.93 -12.06
C LEU A 130 -4.13 17.33 -13.42
N ASP A 131 -5.37 16.94 -13.59
CA ASP A 131 -5.91 16.48 -14.87
C ASP A 131 -6.49 17.66 -15.66
N LYS A 132 -6.19 17.77 -16.95
CA LYS A 132 -6.63 18.90 -17.79
C LYS A 132 -8.15 19.00 -17.96
N GLY A 133 -8.86 17.87 -17.84
CA GLY A 133 -10.32 17.83 -18.03
C GLY A 133 -11.12 17.71 -16.74
N ARG A 134 -10.56 17.04 -15.73
CA ARG A 134 -11.24 16.71 -14.46
C ARG A 134 -10.77 17.55 -13.27
N GLY A 135 -9.75 18.40 -13.48
CA GLY A 135 -9.13 19.18 -12.40
C GLY A 135 -8.24 18.35 -11.50
N PRO A 136 -8.06 18.74 -10.21
CA PRO A 136 -7.30 17.97 -9.26
C PRO A 136 -7.92 16.58 -9.04
N ILE A 137 -7.12 15.55 -9.24
CA ILE A 137 -7.46 14.16 -8.95
C ILE A 137 -6.42 13.57 -8.01
N MET A 138 -6.83 12.71 -7.13
CA MET A 138 -5.93 11.99 -6.24
C MET A 138 -6.33 10.53 -6.10
N THR A 139 -5.34 9.66 -5.98
CA THR A 139 -5.53 8.27 -5.60
C THR A 139 -5.28 8.16 -4.11
N VAL A 140 -6.24 7.65 -3.37
CA VAL A 140 -6.16 7.46 -1.93
C VAL A 140 -6.31 6.00 -1.58
N LEU A 141 -5.64 5.58 -0.50
CA LEU A 141 -5.89 4.30 0.15
C LEU A 141 -6.71 4.55 1.42
N VAL A 142 -7.91 4.01 1.46
CA VAL A 142 -8.74 4.05 2.66
C VAL A 142 -8.15 3.06 3.67
N GLN A 143 -7.69 3.55 4.82
CA GLN A 143 -7.13 2.71 5.89
C GLN A 143 -8.18 2.39 6.95
N ASN A 144 -9.14 3.27 7.16
CA ASN A 144 -10.18 3.10 8.15
C ASN A 144 -11.44 3.86 7.74
N GLY A 145 -12.61 3.36 8.13
CA GLY A 145 -13.89 3.96 7.74
C GLY A 145 -14.33 3.62 6.33
N THR A 146 -15.40 4.22 5.90
CA THR A 146 -15.93 4.10 4.53
C THR A 146 -16.05 5.48 3.91
N LEU A 147 -15.38 5.68 2.77
CA LEU A 147 -15.47 6.88 1.96
C LEU A 147 -16.68 6.78 1.04
N LYS A 148 -17.50 7.81 1.00
CA LYS A 148 -18.71 7.86 0.18
C LYS A 148 -18.67 9.00 -0.83
N LEU A 149 -19.37 8.80 -1.93
CA LEU A 149 -19.60 9.85 -2.91
C LEU A 149 -20.33 11.02 -2.23
N GLY A 150 -19.81 12.23 -2.41
CA GLY A 150 -20.37 13.44 -1.79
C GLY A 150 -19.75 13.82 -0.46
N ASP A 151 -18.94 12.97 0.16
CA ASP A 151 -18.20 13.31 1.39
C ASP A 151 -17.26 14.50 1.14
N ILE A 152 -17.03 15.27 2.19
CA ILE A 152 -16.00 16.32 2.21
C ILE A 152 -14.71 15.71 2.69
N ILE A 153 -13.65 15.90 1.93
CA ILE A 153 -12.30 15.42 2.24
C ILE A 153 -11.38 16.59 2.54
N ILE A 154 -10.54 16.39 3.55
CA ILE A 154 -9.43 17.28 3.90
C ILE A 154 -8.16 16.43 3.77
N ALA A 155 -7.22 16.85 2.93
CA ALA A 155 -5.93 16.20 2.72
C ALA A 155 -4.83 17.28 2.69
N GLY A 156 -4.01 17.34 3.75
CA GLY A 156 -3.09 18.47 3.94
C GLY A 156 -3.82 19.79 3.96
N THR A 157 -3.49 20.68 3.03
CA THR A 157 -4.17 21.97 2.82
C THR A 157 -5.36 21.87 1.87
N ALA A 158 -5.44 20.80 1.08
CA ALA A 158 -6.50 20.62 0.09
C ALA A 158 -7.81 20.19 0.73
N VAL A 159 -8.88 20.85 0.35
CA VAL A 159 -10.25 20.54 0.77
C VAL A 159 -11.10 20.35 -0.47
N GLY A 160 -12.01 19.39 -0.44
CA GLY A 160 -12.90 19.20 -1.56
C GLY A 160 -14.06 18.25 -1.26
N ARG A 161 -15.00 18.19 -2.19
CA ARG A 161 -16.11 17.24 -2.14
C ARG A 161 -15.89 16.15 -3.17
N VAL A 162 -15.99 14.90 -2.76
CA VAL A 162 -15.88 13.73 -3.64
C VAL A 162 -16.96 13.79 -4.72
N ARG A 163 -16.56 14.06 -5.97
CA ARG A 163 -17.47 14.13 -7.13
C ARG A 163 -17.52 12.82 -7.90
N THR A 164 -16.38 12.15 -8.01
CA THR A 164 -16.29 10.84 -8.65
C THR A 164 -15.35 9.95 -7.87
N MET A 165 -15.65 8.66 -7.85
CA MET A 165 -14.80 7.62 -7.27
C MET A 165 -14.64 6.52 -8.31
N ILE A 166 -13.39 6.14 -8.58
CA ILE A 166 -13.04 5.11 -9.57
C ILE A 166 -12.09 4.13 -8.89
N ASN A 167 -12.42 2.84 -8.95
CA ASN A 167 -11.58 1.80 -8.38
C ASN A 167 -10.38 1.48 -9.29
N ASP A 168 -9.52 0.56 -8.85
CA ASP A 168 -8.35 0.03 -9.57
C ASP A 168 -8.68 -0.60 -10.93
N LYS A 169 -9.92 -1.05 -11.13
CA LYS A 169 -10.42 -1.63 -12.39
C LYS A 169 -11.02 -0.59 -13.34
N GLY A 170 -10.95 0.70 -13.00
CA GLY A 170 -11.54 1.77 -13.80
C GLY A 170 -13.07 1.90 -13.70
N VAL A 171 -13.71 1.19 -12.76
CA VAL A 171 -15.16 1.21 -12.56
C VAL A 171 -15.54 2.29 -11.57
N ARG A 172 -16.59 3.07 -11.88
CA ARG A 172 -17.16 4.04 -10.95
C ARG A 172 -17.85 3.33 -9.80
N ILE A 173 -17.52 3.75 -8.58
CA ILE A 173 -18.09 3.23 -7.34
C ILE A 173 -18.68 4.39 -6.52
N THR A 174 -19.59 4.08 -5.61
CA THR A 174 -20.25 5.06 -4.74
C THR A 174 -19.70 5.06 -3.32
N GLU A 175 -19.02 3.99 -2.94
CA GLU A 175 -18.38 3.84 -1.63
C GLU A 175 -17.10 3.01 -1.72
N ALA A 176 -16.15 3.28 -0.84
CA ALA A 176 -14.90 2.56 -0.69
C ALA A 176 -14.63 2.30 0.79
N GLY A 177 -14.56 1.03 1.17
CA GLY A 177 -14.24 0.58 2.51
C GLY A 177 -12.73 0.54 2.79
N PRO A 178 -12.33 0.02 3.96
CA PRO A 178 -10.92 -0.13 4.32
C PRO A 178 -10.15 -1.00 3.32
N SER A 179 -8.87 -0.68 3.14
CA SER A 179 -7.92 -1.33 2.22
C SER A 179 -8.28 -1.21 0.72
N VAL A 180 -9.22 -0.33 0.36
CA VAL A 180 -9.60 -0.09 -1.03
C VAL A 180 -8.86 1.14 -1.56
N PRO A 181 -8.03 1.00 -2.62
CA PRO A 181 -7.48 2.14 -3.33
C PRO A 181 -8.55 2.72 -4.26
N VAL A 182 -8.66 4.05 -4.29
CA VAL A 182 -9.67 4.72 -5.12
C VAL A 182 -9.14 6.05 -5.66
N GLU A 183 -9.33 6.27 -6.97
CA GLU A 183 -9.09 7.58 -7.59
C GLU A 183 -10.33 8.45 -7.37
N ILE A 184 -10.13 9.63 -6.83
CA ILE A 184 -11.21 10.59 -6.56
C ILE A 184 -10.94 11.93 -7.24
N SER A 185 -12.03 12.65 -7.57
CA SER A 185 -11.99 14.01 -8.08
C SER A 185 -12.86 14.95 -7.23
N GLY A 186 -12.62 16.25 -7.34
CA GLY A 186 -13.41 17.27 -6.66
C GLY A 186 -12.67 18.03 -5.58
N MET A 187 -11.35 17.90 -5.53
CA MET A 187 -10.48 18.67 -4.63
C MET A 187 -10.30 20.12 -5.13
N SER A 188 -10.08 21.05 -4.20
CA SER A 188 -9.77 22.46 -4.51
C SER A 188 -8.40 22.62 -5.14
N GLU A 189 -7.43 21.83 -4.70
CA GLU A 189 -6.04 21.82 -5.13
C GLU A 189 -5.46 20.41 -5.09
N VAL A 190 -4.25 20.24 -5.60
CA VAL A 190 -3.55 18.95 -5.62
C VAL A 190 -2.84 18.78 -4.29
N PRO A 191 -3.22 17.80 -3.43
CA PRO A 191 -2.53 17.52 -2.18
C PRO A 191 -1.17 16.86 -2.46
N SER A 192 -0.34 16.78 -1.44
CA SER A 192 0.93 16.07 -1.53
C SER A 192 0.74 14.56 -1.39
N ALA A 193 1.53 13.79 -2.14
CA ALA A 193 1.59 12.34 -1.91
C ALA A 193 2.13 12.10 -0.49
N GLY A 194 1.48 11.20 0.24
CA GLY A 194 1.77 10.91 1.64
C GLY A 194 0.95 11.71 2.65
N ASP A 195 0.20 12.71 2.22
CA ASP A 195 -0.73 13.41 3.11
C ASP A 195 -1.78 12.44 3.65
N THR A 196 -2.09 12.59 4.93
CA THR A 196 -3.25 11.89 5.52
C THR A 196 -4.51 12.61 5.10
N PHE A 197 -5.50 11.88 4.63
CA PHE A 197 -6.82 12.45 4.40
C PHE A 197 -7.80 12.03 5.50
N ASN A 198 -8.73 12.92 5.79
CA ASN A 198 -9.88 12.66 6.65
C ASN A 198 -11.16 13.07 5.90
N ALA A 199 -12.14 12.17 5.88
CA ALA A 199 -13.46 12.47 5.36
C ALA A 199 -14.38 12.95 6.48
N VAL A 200 -15.21 13.93 6.16
CA VAL A 200 -16.32 14.37 7.00
C VAL A 200 -17.60 14.04 6.25
N ALA A 201 -18.50 13.30 6.87
CA ALA A 201 -19.80 13.01 6.28
C ALA A 201 -20.50 14.34 5.92
N ALA A 202 -21.01 14.43 4.70
CA ALA A 202 -21.81 15.59 4.31
C ALA A 202 -23.06 15.65 5.20
N VAL A 203 -23.04 16.51 6.20
CA VAL A 203 -24.23 16.77 7.02
C VAL A 203 -25.20 17.51 6.12
N SER A 204 -26.30 16.88 5.77
CA SER A 204 -27.42 17.59 5.18
C SER A 204 -27.97 18.51 6.27
N TYR A 205 -27.70 19.80 6.16
CA TYR A 205 -28.42 20.79 7.00
C TYR A 205 -29.90 20.75 6.59
N THR A 206 -30.66 19.92 7.26
CA THR A 206 -32.11 20.15 7.30
C THR A 206 -32.31 21.48 7.99
N HIS A 207 -32.88 22.45 7.28
CA HIS A 207 -33.28 23.74 7.81
C HIS A 207 -33.99 23.58 9.15
N LEU A 208 -33.32 23.97 10.22
CA LEU A 208 -33.99 24.32 11.45
C LEU A 208 -34.72 25.67 11.16
N THR A 209 -35.97 25.58 10.76
CA THR A 209 -36.88 26.73 10.82
C THR A 209 -36.99 27.11 12.27
N LEU A 210 -36.43 28.26 12.63
CA LEU A 210 -36.70 28.90 13.91
C LEU A 210 -38.18 29.22 13.97
N PRO A 211 -38.92 28.83 15.02
CA PRO A 211 -40.27 29.29 15.22
C PRO A 211 -40.24 30.80 15.52
N THR A 212 -40.97 31.56 14.75
CA THR A 212 -41.30 32.97 14.97
C THR A 212 -42.16 33.13 16.20
#